data_cf4c67dcaa755e512a6ddfc01dc4a896
#
_entry.id   cf4c67dcaa755e512a6ddfc01dc4a896
#
_cell.length_a   1.000
_cell.length_b   1.000
_cell.length_c   1.000
_cell.angle_alpha   90.00
_cell.angle_beta   90.00
_cell.angle_gamma   90.00
#
_symmetry.space_group_name_H-M   'P 1'
#
loop_
_entity.id
_entity.type
_entity.pdbx_description
1 polymer ?
#
loop_
_entity_poly.entity_id
_entity_poly.type
_entity_poly.pdbx_seq_one_letter_code
_entity_poly.pdbx_strand_id
1 'polypeptide(L)'
;MGEPTQESIKEPTQVLAQFAATLGYDAIPERVRTHCKNVLLDTIACAVAGHQGEETGQIAALAGGLAQSSETSVIGGDRLSPAGATLLNGYLVTAVTMCDIHRSTLTHVTPEVVPAALAIAERDARSGRDLLVALAAGFEVTTRVGIGSDYPAMRARGWHGPGVLGPFGAAAAVGRLRGFDADTMAKAFGLAGSQAAGTFAAWGTPTVKFHQCRGALSGLMGALLAEQNFLATREFLTAKDGGLYNSYSNGGKPELATADLGKRWELEQIALRLWPSASSIQGMNTALFDLIEKHDIDPSNVKQLRVRLSQPVFDLHGKLAKYKAKFDALISAHYTAAIVLHDRQLTLAQFEPARYDDPKIRRSAAEQVDVQPDPALTGVQAVVEIEMTDGKTLTARCEHPRGSAENPLSWAQIEGKLRTYADGVLAPAHVDEVVRMVSGLEDLKSVARLMDMLRAGPRQAQAARVA
;
A
#
# COMPACT_ATOMS: atom_id res chain seq x y z
N MET A 1 -19.71 28.29 40.23
CA MET A 1 -19.21 27.05 39.61
C MET A 1 -18.76 27.47 38.21
N GLY A 2 -17.44 27.59 38.02
CA GLY A 2 -16.87 27.97 36.73
C GLY A 2 -17.04 26.81 35.75
N GLU A 3 -17.50 27.12 34.54
CA GLU A 3 -17.44 26.15 33.42
C GLU A 3 -16.00 25.70 33.22
N PRO A 4 -15.73 24.41 32.93
CA PRO A 4 -14.39 23.97 32.59
C PRO A 4 -13.96 24.74 31.35
N THR A 5 -12.83 25.44 31.43
CA THR A 5 -12.18 26.05 30.29
C THR A 5 -11.95 24.98 29.27
N GLN A 6 -12.62 25.06 28.11
CA GLN A 6 -12.27 24.31 26.92
C GLN A 6 -10.79 24.60 26.64
N GLU A 7 -9.88 23.65 26.95
CA GLU A 7 -8.56 23.65 26.35
C GLU A 7 -8.79 23.73 24.84
N SER A 8 -8.33 24.80 24.22
CA SER A 8 -8.46 24.96 22.77
C SER A 8 -7.76 23.75 22.10
N ILE A 9 -8.56 22.89 21.53
CA ILE A 9 -8.03 21.75 20.73
C ILE A 9 -7.09 22.38 19.69
N LYS A 10 -5.80 22.09 19.82
CA LYS A 10 -4.83 22.58 18.83
C LYS A 10 -5.23 22.03 17.45
N GLU A 11 -5.25 22.91 16.47
CA GLU A 11 -5.71 22.58 15.12
C GLU A 11 -4.87 21.41 14.53
N PRO A 12 -5.49 20.27 14.16
CA PRO A 12 -4.76 19.04 13.79
C PRO A 12 -3.83 19.19 12.60
N THR A 13 -4.17 20.02 11.62
CA THR A 13 -3.28 20.28 10.47
C THR A 13 -1.95 20.87 10.94
N GLN A 14 -1.99 21.82 11.85
CA GLN A 14 -0.79 22.49 12.38
C GLN A 14 0.00 21.55 13.30
N VAL A 15 -0.66 20.74 14.11
CA VAL A 15 0.01 19.75 14.99
C VAL A 15 0.73 18.69 14.16
N LEU A 16 0.10 18.14 13.14
CA LEU A 16 0.72 17.18 12.23
C LEU A 16 1.84 17.80 11.39
N ALA A 17 1.67 19.07 10.98
CA ALA A 17 2.70 19.81 10.25
C ALA A 17 3.94 20.05 11.14
N GLN A 18 3.74 20.48 12.39
CA GLN A 18 4.83 20.63 13.36
C GLN A 18 5.56 19.31 13.59
N PHE A 19 4.82 18.22 13.79
CA PHE A 19 5.40 16.88 13.94
C PHE A 19 6.26 16.49 12.73
N ALA A 20 5.70 16.56 11.53
CA ALA A 20 6.40 16.17 10.31
C ALA A 20 7.66 17.03 10.05
N ALA A 21 7.57 18.35 10.30
CA ALA A 21 8.69 19.27 10.10
C ALA A 21 9.84 19.05 11.08
N THR A 22 9.53 18.68 12.33
CA THR A 22 10.54 18.60 13.40
C THR A 22 10.97 17.18 13.76
N LEU A 23 10.37 16.15 13.16
CA LEU A 23 10.72 14.77 13.43
C LEU A 23 12.20 14.53 13.14
N GLY A 24 12.96 14.11 14.18
CA GLY A 24 14.36 13.72 14.06
C GLY A 24 14.54 12.21 14.09
N TYR A 25 15.66 11.74 13.57
CA TYR A 25 15.98 10.29 13.53
C TYR A 25 15.95 9.65 14.91
N ASP A 26 16.54 10.31 15.92
CA ASP A 26 16.67 9.78 17.27
C ASP A 26 15.32 9.75 18.04
N ALA A 27 14.32 10.49 17.57
CA ALA A 27 12.97 10.46 18.10
C ALA A 27 12.16 9.25 17.59
N ILE A 28 12.65 8.55 16.57
CA ILE A 28 11.97 7.38 15.98
C ILE A 28 12.51 6.12 16.69
N PRO A 29 11.66 5.35 17.42
CA PRO A 29 12.09 4.11 18.05
C PRO A 29 12.68 3.11 17.06
N GLU A 30 13.63 2.29 17.50
CA GLU A 30 14.31 1.31 16.65
C GLU A 30 13.32 0.35 15.96
N ARG A 31 12.30 -0.15 16.68
CA ARG A 31 11.26 -1.00 16.10
C ARG A 31 10.52 -0.32 14.95
N VAL A 32 10.26 0.99 15.05
CA VAL A 32 9.59 1.80 14.02
C VAL A 32 10.51 1.98 12.82
N ARG A 33 11.80 2.27 13.05
CA ARG A 33 12.79 2.35 11.97
C ARG A 33 12.92 1.03 11.22
N THR A 34 12.95 -0.09 11.95
CA THR A 34 12.98 -1.44 11.37
C THR A 34 11.73 -1.69 10.53
N HIS A 35 10.54 -1.35 11.03
CA HIS A 35 9.30 -1.48 10.27
C HIS A 35 9.32 -0.62 9.00
N CYS A 36 9.78 0.62 9.05
CA CYS A 36 9.95 1.47 7.86
C CYS A 36 10.85 0.82 6.80
N LYS A 37 11.94 0.16 7.19
CA LYS A 37 12.82 -0.58 6.26
C LYS A 37 12.11 -1.79 5.64
N ASN A 38 11.35 -2.54 6.44
CA ASN A 38 10.53 -3.65 5.95
C ASN A 38 9.48 -3.16 4.92
N VAL A 39 8.80 -2.06 5.25
CA VAL A 39 7.82 -1.42 4.36
C VAL A 39 8.47 -0.93 3.07
N LEU A 40 9.66 -0.31 3.15
CA LEU A 40 10.39 0.14 1.96
C LEU A 40 10.80 -1.03 1.05
N LEU A 41 11.36 -2.11 1.61
CA LEU A 41 11.75 -3.29 0.83
C LEU A 41 10.53 -3.96 0.18
N ASP A 42 9.42 -4.08 0.90
CA ASP A 42 8.16 -4.59 0.36
C ASP A 42 7.60 -3.70 -0.76
N THR A 43 7.72 -2.38 -0.61
CA THR A 43 7.33 -1.40 -1.64
C THR A 43 8.14 -1.59 -2.92
N ILE A 44 9.45 -1.76 -2.81
CA ILE A 44 10.34 -2.04 -3.94
C ILE A 44 9.93 -3.38 -4.61
N ALA A 45 9.67 -4.43 -3.83
CA ALA A 45 9.20 -5.71 -4.36
C ALA A 45 7.88 -5.56 -5.12
N CYS A 46 6.93 -4.79 -4.60
CA CYS A 46 5.66 -4.49 -5.27
C CYS A 46 5.87 -3.69 -6.56
N ALA A 47 6.75 -2.69 -6.57
CA ALA A 47 7.04 -1.90 -7.76
C ALA A 47 7.69 -2.75 -8.87
N VAL A 48 8.63 -3.63 -8.51
CA VAL A 48 9.23 -4.59 -9.45
C VAL A 48 8.17 -5.52 -10.02
N ALA A 49 7.30 -6.09 -9.19
CA ALA A 49 6.19 -6.93 -9.63
C ALA A 49 5.19 -6.15 -10.51
N GLY A 50 5.05 -4.84 -10.29
CA GLY A 50 4.15 -3.95 -11.00
C GLY A 50 4.41 -3.82 -12.50
N HIS A 51 5.61 -4.18 -12.98
CA HIS A 51 5.89 -4.29 -14.41
C HIS A 51 5.03 -5.35 -15.11
N GLN A 52 4.45 -6.30 -14.36
CA GLN A 52 3.49 -7.29 -14.87
C GLN A 52 2.03 -6.79 -14.81
N GLY A 53 1.79 -5.53 -14.41
CA GLY A 53 0.46 -4.93 -14.39
C GLY A 53 -0.06 -4.63 -15.80
N GLU A 54 -1.31 -4.97 -16.06
CA GLU A 54 -1.93 -4.86 -17.39
C GLU A 54 -1.98 -3.41 -17.91
N GLU A 55 -2.17 -2.43 -17.02
CA GLU A 55 -2.28 -1.01 -17.38
C GLU A 55 -0.98 -0.22 -17.21
N THR A 56 0.12 -0.89 -16.86
CA THR A 56 1.42 -0.21 -16.59
C THR A 56 1.90 0.58 -17.81
N GLY A 57 1.71 0.07 -19.03
CA GLY A 57 2.09 0.76 -20.26
C GLY A 57 1.35 2.09 -20.46
N GLN A 58 0.06 2.15 -20.16
CA GLN A 58 -0.73 3.38 -20.29
C GLN A 58 -0.26 4.45 -19.28
N ILE A 59 0.05 4.04 -18.05
CA ILE A 59 0.57 4.96 -17.04
C ILE A 59 2.00 5.42 -17.37
N ALA A 60 2.83 4.54 -17.93
CA ALA A 60 4.18 4.90 -18.38
C ALA A 60 4.13 5.95 -19.50
N ALA A 61 3.22 5.80 -20.47
CA ALA A 61 3.02 6.79 -21.53
C ALA A 61 2.57 8.15 -20.97
N LEU A 62 1.62 8.17 -20.02
CA LEU A 62 1.20 9.39 -19.34
C LEU A 62 2.37 10.02 -18.57
N ALA A 63 3.10 9.24 -17.80
CA ALA A 63 4.19 9.71 -16.96
C ALA A 63 5.33 10.34 -17.78
N GLY A 64 5.67 9.74 -18.93
CA GLY A 64 6.66 10.28 -19.87
C GLY A 64 6.25 11.63 -20.50
N GLY A 65 4.94 11.88 -20.59
CA GLY A 65 4.39 13.13 -21.12
C GLY A 65 4.27 14.27 -20.12
N LEU A 66 4.44 14.03 -18.80
CA LEU A 66 4.22 15.07 -17.80
C LEU A 66 5.28 16.16 -17.78
N ALA A 67 6.53 15.83 -18.04
CA ALA A 67 7.61 16.80 -18.19
C ALA A 67 8.83 16.15 -18.85
N GLN A 68 9.57 16.95 -19.64
CA GLN A 68 10.75 16.46 -20.36
C GLN A 68 12.02 16.68 -19.52
N SER A 69 12.24 15.86 -18.52
CA SER A 69 13.51 15.77 -17.79
C SER A 69 13.79 14.32 -17.39
N SER A 70 15.02 14.02 -16.99
CA SER A 70 15.46 12.68 -16.62
C SER A 70 16.26 12.73 -15.31
N GLU A 71 15.66 13.36 -14.29
CA GLU A 71 16.31 13.59 -13.00
C GLU A 71 16.11 12.46 -12.01
N THR A 72 15.06 11.64 -12.20
CA THR A 72 14.61 10.67 -11.20
C THR A 72 14.37 9.30 -11.81
N SER A 73 14.77 8.25 -11.12
CA SER A 73 14.69 6.87 -11.61
C SER A 73 13.30 6.27 -11.43
N VAL A 74 12.87 5.52 -12.43
CA VAL A 74 11.78 4.57 -12.30
C VAL A 74 12.36 3.24 -11.83
N ILE A 75 11.72 2.60 -10.85
CA ILE A 75 12.11 1.26 -10.37
C ILE A 75 11.93 0.27 -11.53
N GLY A 76 12.98 -0.43 -11.92
CA GLY A 76 12.98 -1.34 -13.08
C GLY A 76 12.87 -0.64 -14.43
N GLY A 77 13.08 0.68 -14.51
CA GLY A 77 12.93 1.47 -15.73
C GLY A 77 14.01 2.53 -15.95
N ASP A 78 13.74 3.42 -16.88
CA ASP A 78 14.58 4.57 -17.19
C ASP A 78 14.34 5.74 -16.22
N ARG A 79 14.95 6.89 -16.48
CA ARG A 79 14.76 8.11 -15.71
C ARG A 79 13.68 8.98 -16.35
N LEU A 80 12.87 9.60 -15.51
CA LEU A 80 11.82 10.57 -15.88
C LEU A 80 11.98 11.86 -15.07
N SER A 81 11.08 12.81 -15.29
CA SER A 81 10.92 13.94 -14.37
C SER A 81 10.50 13.46 -12.98
N PRO A 82 10.74 14.24 -11.91
CA PRO A 82 10.25 13.90 -10.57
C PRO A 82 8.74 13.60 -10.53
N ALA A 83 7.95 14.36 -11.30
CA ALA A 83 6.51 14.14 -11.42
C ALA A 83 6.18 12.81 -12.13
N GLY A 84 6.84 12.54 -13.27
CA GLY A 84 6.66 11.31 -14.02
C GLY A 84 7.09 10.06 -13.24
N ALA A 85 8.28 10.12 -12.61
CA ALA A 85 8.77 9.02 -11.80
C ALA A 85 7.88 8.77 -10.56
N THR A 86 7.39 9.84 -9.91
CA THR A 86 6.44 9.70 -8.79
C THR A 86 5.16 9.02 -9.23
N LEU A 87 4.57 9.44 -10.35
CA LEU A 87 3.34 8.83 -10.86
C LEU A 87 3.55 7.37 -11.23
N LEU A 88 4.59 7.06 -12.01
CA LEU A 88 4.83 5.69 -12.50
C LEU A 88 5.23 4.75 -11.37
N ASN A 89 6.18 5.12 -10.51
CA ASN A 89 6.55 4.31 -9.36
C ASN A 89 5.35 4.06 -8.43
N GLY A 90 4.50 5.08 -8.19
CA GLY A 90 3.27 4.92 -7.42
C GLY A 90 2.31 3.90 -8.04
N TYR A 91 2.16 3.92 -9.37
CA TYR A 91 1.34 2.92 -10.05
C TYR A 91 1.96 1.52 -9.98
N LEU A 92 3.26 1.39 -10.24
CA LEU A 92 3.96 0.11 -10.15
C LEU A 92 3.76 -0.55 -8.78
N VAL A 93 3.84 0.20 -7.69
CA VAL A 93 3.64 -0.33 -6.33
C VAL A 93 2.25 -0.97 -6.17
N THR A 94 1.20 -0.39 -6.74
CA THR A 94 -0.17 -0.87 -6.58
C THR A 94 -0.69 -1.75 -7.74
N ALA A 95 0.02 -1.80 -8.86
CA ALA A 95 -0.43 -2.39 -10.12
C ALA A 95 -0.96 -3.83 -10.01
N VAL A 96 -0.35 -4.64 -9.16
CA VAL A 96 -0.64 -6.08 -9.05
C VAL A 96 -1.34 -6.48 -7.74
N THR A 97 -1.99 -5.54 -7.06
CA THR A 97 -2.84 -5.81 -5.89
C THR A 97 -2.09 -6.54 -4.75
N MET A 98 -0.83 -6.15 -4.50
CA MET A 98 0.05 -6.81 -3.52
C MET A 98 0.74 -5.84 -2.55
N CYS A 99 0.49 -4.52 -2.66
CA CYS A 99 1.05 -3.52 -1.76
C CYS A 99 0.40 -3.56 -0.38
N ASP A 100 0.93 -2.81 0.55
CA ASP A 100 0.48 -2.65 1.93
C ASP A 100 -1.01 -2.32 2.10
N ILE A 101 -1.45 -2.33 3.33
CA ILE A 101 -2.75 -1.79 3.76
C ILE A 101 -2.67 -1.33 5.22
N HIS A 102 -3.10 -0.12 5.50
CA HIS A 102 -3.43 0.32 6.86
C HIS A 102 -4.90 0.00 7.14
N ARG A 103 -5.16 -0.97 8.01
CA ARG A 103 -6.48 -1.59 8.11
C ARG A 103 -7.57 -0.70 8.65
N SER A 104 -7.26 0.16 9.62
CA SER A 104 -8.26 1.05 10.24
C SER A 104 -8.78 2.11 9.29
N THR A 105 -7.98 2.52 8.29
CA THR A 105 -8.32 3.57 7.32
C THR A 105 -8.53 3.02 5.92
N LEU A 106 -8.32 1.72 5.72
CA LEU A 106 -8.34 1.02 4.42
C LEU A 106 -7.61 1.81 3.32
N THR A 107 -6.47 2.41 3.68
CA THR A 107 -5.60 3.11 2.74
C THR A 107 -4.34 2.30 2.44
N HIS A 108 -3.84 2.44 1.21
CA HIS A 108 -2.58 1.86 0.74
C HIS A 108 -1.52 2.95 0.82
N VAL A 109 -0.73 2.95 1.89
CA VAL A 109 0.13 4.07 2.25
C VAL A 109 1.37 4.17 1.35
N THR A 110 1.93 3.02 0.96
CA THR A 110 3.22 3.00 0.25
C THR A 110 3.18 3.53 -1.17
N PRO A 111 2.17 3.24 -2.03
CA PRO A 111 2.12 3.82 -3.38
C PRO A 111 1.90 5.33 -3.39
N GLU A 112 1.50 5.89 -2.26
CA GLU A 112 1.23 7.31 -2.08
C GLU A 112 2.45 8.07 -1.58
N VAL A 113 3.17 7.53 -0.60
CA VAL A 113 4.25 8.23 0.12
C VAL A 113 5.63 7.95 -0.50
N VAL A 114 5.95 6.67 -0.71
CA VAL A 114 7.31 6.25 -1.08
C VAL A 114 7.78 6.82 -2.41
N PRO A 115 6.97 6.87 -3.49
CA PRO A 115 7.41 7.36 -4.79
C PRO A 115 7.84 8.81 -4.79
N ALA A 116 7.08 9.69 -4.12
CA ALA A 116 7.42 11.10 -3.99
C ALA A 116 8.66 11.31 -3.13
N ALA A 117 8.80 10.52 -2.03
CA ALA A 117 9.97 10.56 -1.16
C ALA A 117 11.25 10.12 -1.91
N LEU A 118 11.19 9.00 -2.65
CA LEU A 118 12.32 8.50 -3.43
C LEU A 118 12.73 9.51 -4.53
N ALA A 119 11.75 10.09 -5.23
CA ALA A 119 12.01 11.05 -6.29
C ALA A 119 12.79 12.28 -5.78
N ILE A 120 12.38 12.82 -4.64
CA ILE A 120 13.05 13.99 -4.05
C ILE A 120 14.36 13.60 -3.36
N ALA A 121 14.42 12.46 -2.69
CA ALA A 121 15.65 11.99 -2.04
C ALA A 121 16.76 11.69 -3.06
N GLU A 122 16.43 11.10 -4.21
CA GLU A 122 17.37 10.88 -5.31
C GLU A 122 17.85 12.21 -5.91
N ARG A 123 16.92 13.06 -6.34
CA ARG A 123 17.22 14.34 -6.98
C ARG A 123 18.13 15.22 -6.13
N ASP A 124 17.83 15.28 -4.83
CA ASP A 124 18.52 16.16 -3.88
C ASP A 124 19.68 15.46 -3.16
N ALA A 125 20.07 14.25 -3.59
CA ALA A 125 21.15 13.43 -3.04
C ALA A 125 21.05 13.24 -1.51
N ARG A 126 19.83 13.09 -0.97
CA ARG A 126 19.58 12.93 0.46
C ARG A 126 20.14 11.61 0.97
N SER A 127 20.51 11.58 2.25
CA SER A 127 21.00 10.36 2.91
C SER A 127 19.85 9.36 3.13
N GLY A 128 20.21 8.09 3.35
CA GLY A 128 19.23 7.07 3.72
C GLY A 128 18.58 7.35 5.08
N ARG A 129 19.30 8.02 5.99
CA ARG A 129 18.74 8.48 7.27
C ARG A 129 17.66 9.56 7.06
N ASP A 130 17.90 10.52 6.15
CA ASP A 130 16.89 11.53 5.80
C ASP A 130 15.66 10.88 5.16
N LEU A 131 15.86 9.92 4.26
CA LEU A 131 14.76 9.17 3.65
C LEU A 131 13.95 8.42 4.71
N LEU A 132 14.59 7.72 5.65
CA LEU A 132 13.89 6.98 6.69
C LEU A 132 13.00 7.90 7.54
N VAL A 133 13.51 9.06 7.95
CA VAL A 133 12.74 10.07 8.70
C VAL A 133 11.57 10.59 7.88
N ALA A 134 11.79 10.87 6.59
CA ALA A 134 10.75 11.34 5.69
C ALA A 134 9.64 10.30 5.49
N LEU A 135 10.01 9.03 5.32
CA LEU A 135 9.04 7.93 5.21
C LEU A 135 8.23 7.78 6.50
N ALA A 136 8.88 7.80 7.67
CA ALA A 136 8.19 7.73 8.95
C ALA A 136 7.19 8.89 9.11
N ALA A 137 7.58 10.14 8.78
CA ALA A 137 6.70 11.29 8.81
C ALA A 137 5.51 11.13 7.85
N GLY A 138 5.76 10.71 6.61
CA GLY A 138 4.73 10.53 5.60
C GLY A 138 3.73 9.42 5.94
N PHE A 139 4.21 8.27 6.38
CA PHE A 139 3.35 7.16 6.80
C PHE A 139 2.47 7.54 7.99
N GLU A 140 3.08 8.17 8.99
CA GLU A 140 2.36 8.61 10.20
C GLU A 140 1.30 9.66 9.87
N VAL A 141 1.61 10.64 9.03
CA VAL A 141 0.64 11.68 8.62
C VAL A 141 -0.52 11.07 7.83
N THR A 142 -0.27 10.21 6.82
CA THR A 142 -1.34 9.58 6.04
C THR A 142 -2.30 8.81 6.94
N THR A 143 -1.77 7.95 7.80
CA THR A 143 -2.56 7.07 8.67
C THR A 143 -3.36 7.87 9.69
N ARG A 144 -2.78 8.91 10.28
CA ARG A 144 -3.43 9.77 11.28
C ARG A 144 -4.50 10.67 10.69
N VAL A 145 -4.27 11.24 9.51
CA VAL A 145 -5.34 11.97 8.78
C VAL A 145 -6.52 11.04 8.53
N GLY A 146 -6.24 9.78 8.17
CA GLY A 146 -7.25 8.76 7.96
C GLY A 146 -8.03 8.38 9.22
N ILE A 147 -7.35 8.23 10.36
CA ILE A 147 -8.00 7.94 11.65
C ILE A 147 -8.92 9.12 12.06
N GLY A 148 -8.40 10.34 11.93
CA GLY A 148 -9.19 11.54 12.21
C GLY A 148 -10.39 11.72 11.28
N SER A 149 -10.38 11.12 10.09
CA SER A 149 -11.50 11.25 9.14
C SER A 149 -12.72 10.42 9.47
N ASP A 150 -12.68 9.52 10.46
CA ASP A 150 -13.73 8.51 10.68
C ASP A 150 -14.03 7.74 9.37
N TYR A 151 -13.11 6.86 8.98
CA TYR A 151 -13.15 6.18 7.68
C TYR A 151 -14.50 5.54 7.32
N PRO A 152 -15.26 4.89 8.24
CA PRO A 152 -16.57 4.37 7.92
C PRO A 152 -17.54 5.42 7.39
N ALA A 153 -17.54 6.61 8.00
CA ALA A 153 -18.39 7.74 7.57
C ALA A 153 -17.93 8.27 6.19
N MET A 154 -16.63 8.40 5.97
CA MET A 154 -16.05 8.79 4.68
C MET A 154 -16.39 7.77 3.58
N ARG A 155 -16.28 6.47 3.89
CA ARG A 155 -16.62 5.38 2.96
C ARG A 155 -18.12 5.34 2.62
N ALA A 156 -18.98 5.58 3.61
CA ALA A 156 -20.43 5.65 3.40
C ALA A 156 -20.84 6.77 2.43
N ARG A 157 -20.05 7.85 2.35
CA ARG A 157 -20.23 8.94 1.36
C ARG A 157 -19.66 8.63 -0.01
N GLY A 158 -19.11 7.43 -0.22
CA GLY A 158 -18.59 6.96 -1.49
C GLY A 158 -17.14 7.32 -1.81
N TRP A 159 -16.40 7.85 -0.84
CA TRP A 159 -14.99 8.20 -1.06
C TRP A 159 -14.06 6.99 -0.99
N HIS A 160 -12.99 7.04 -1.78
CA HIS A 160 -11.92 6.04 -1.79
C HIS A 160 -10.73 6.60 -1.00
N GLY A 161 -10.49 6.03 0.21
CA GLY A 161 -9.49 6.51 1.16
C GLY A 161 -8.12 6.83 0.57
N PRO A 162 -7.50 5.95 -0.20
CA PRO A 162 -6.16 6.20 -0.77
C PRO A 162 -6.06 7.52 -1.52
N GLY A 163 -6.96 7.81 -2.43
CA GLY A 163 -6.91 9.05 -3.21
C GLY A 163 -7.19 10.33 -2.40
N VAL A 164 -7.82 10.20 -1.22
CA VAL A 164 -8.14 11.31 -0.33
C VAL A 164 -7.03 11.56 0.70
N LEU A 165 -6.47 10.50 1.28
CA LEU A 165 -5.54 10.56 2.41
C LEU A 165 -4.07 10.66 1.97
N GLY A 166 -3.73 10.01 0.86
CA GLY A 166 -2.36 9.90 0.35
C GLY A 166 -1.63 11.21 0.09
N PRO A 167 -2.29 12.25 -0.46
CA PRO A 167 -1.64 13.52 -0.72
C PRO A 167 -0.96 14.14 0.50
N PHE A 168 -1.51 13.98 1.71
CA PHE A 168 -0.95 14.53 2.93
C PHE A 168 0.38 13.88 3.31
N GLY A 169 0.46 12.55 3.24
CA GLY A 169 1.68 11.83 3.56
C GLY A 169 2.79 12.06 2.53
N ALA A 170 2.46 12.13 1.25
CA ALA A 170 3.42 12.50 0.22
C ALA A 170 3.97 13.92 0.46
N ALA A 171 3.11 14.89 0.78
CA ALA A 171 3.53 16.25 1.11
C ALA A 171 4.39 16.30 2.38
N ALA A 172 4.06 15.50 3.40
CA ALA A 172 4.86 15.39 4.62
C ALA A 172 6.27 14.85 4.35
N ALA A 173 6.38 13.77 3.58
CA ALA A 173 7.67 13.16 3.24
C ALA A 173 8.54 14.11 2.39
N VAL A 174 7.96 14.73 1.37
CA VAL A 174 8.65 15.71 0.52
C VAL A 174 9.09 16.93 1.33
N GLY A 175 8.17 17.52 2.11
CA GLY A 175 8.47 18.69 2.94
C GLY A 175 9.55 18.39 3.98
N ARG A 176 9.57 17.19 4.57
CA ARG A 176 10.62 16.77 5.50
C ARG A 176 11.99 16.66 4.82
N LEU A 177 12.06 16.10 3.60
CA LEU A 177 13.29 16.05 2.80
C LEU A 177 13.78 17.45 2.37
N ARG A 178 12.85 18.35 2.11
CA ARG A 178 13.16 19.74 1.72
C ARG A 178 13.47 20.66 2.90
N GLY A 179 13.30 20.17 4.15
CA GLY A 179 13.59 20.94 5.35
C GLY A 179 12.56 22.04 5.65
N PHE A 180 11.28 21.81 5.34
CA PHE A 180 10.20 22.75 5.64
C PHE A 180 10.08 23.00 7.13
N ASP A 181 9.80 24.25 7.49
CA ASP A 181 9.26 24.57 8.81
C ASP A 181 7.77 24.19 8.92
N ALA A 182 7.21 24.31 10.11
CA ALA A 182 5.84 23.90 10.38
C ALA A 182 4.80 24.71 9.59
N ASP A 183 5.07 26.00 9.32
CA ASP A 183 4.18 26.87 8.56
C ASP A 183 4.14 26.46 7.08
N THR A 184 5.29 26.22 6.47
CA THR A 184 5.41 25.75 5.10
C THR A 184 4.81 24.34 4.95
N MET A 185 5.02 23.47 5.95
CA MET A 185 4.43 22.13 5.99
C MET A 185 2.89 22.20 6.06
N ALA A 186 2.33 23.07 6.87
CA ALA A 186 0.87 23.25 6.96
C ALA A 186 0.29 23.78 5.63
N LYS A 187 0.97 24.71 4.95
CA LYS A 187 0.60 25.14 3.57
C LYS A 187 0.64 23.96 2.60
N ALA A 188 1.69 23.13 2.67
CA ALA A 188 1.80 21.94 1.81
C ALA A 188 0.61 21.00 2.03
N PHE A 189 0.15 20.82 3.26
CA PHE A 189 -1.05 20.02 3.55
C PHE A 189 -2.31 20.65 2.98
N GLY A 190 -2.47 21.98 3.07
CA GLY A 190 -3.60 22.69 2.46
C GLY A 190 -3.64 22.53 0.94
N LEU A 191 -2.49 22.65 0.28
CA LEU A 191 -2.36 22.50 -1.17
C LEU A 191 -2.55 21.06 -1.63
N ALA A 192 -2.00 20.09 -0.90
CA ALA A 192 -2.18 18.67 -1.18
C ALA A 192 -3.64 18.24 -0.97
N GLY A 193 -4.25 18.70 0.13
CA GLY A 193 -5.64 18.41 0.46
C GLY A 193 -6.64 18.99 -0.54
N SER A 194 -6.36 20.15 -1.11
CA SER A 194 -7.20 20.74 -2.18
C SER A 194 -7.24 19.89 -3.45
N GLN A 195 -6.35 18.91 -3.58
CA GLN A 195 -6.29 17.95 -4.69
C GLN A 195 -6.76 16.56 -4.27
N ALA A 196 -7.19 16.37 -3.01
CA ALA A 196 -7.71 15.10 -2.51
C ALA A 196 -8.97 14.71 -3.30
N ALA A 197 -8.98 13.51 -3.88
CA ALA A 197 -10.10 13.04 -4.70
C ALA A 197 -10.03 11.53 -4.93
N GLY A 198 -11.12 11.00 -5.45
CA GLY A 198 -11.28 9.60 -5.80
C GLY A 198 -12.52 9.01 -5.15
N THR A 199 -13.40 8.41 -5.98
CA THR A 199 -14.65 7.84 -5.50
C THR A 199 -14.66 6.33 -5.67
N PHE A 200 -15.46 5.66 -4.86
CA PHE A 200 -15.62 4.21 -4.92
C PHE A 200 -16.45 3.74 -6.14
N ALA A 201 -16.99 4.68 -6.93
CA ALA A 201 -17.56 4.38 -8.24
C ALA A 201 -16.56 3.72 -9.20
N ALA A 202 -15.27 3.94 -8.96
CA ALA A 202 -14.18 3.30 -9.70
C ALA A 202 -13.92 1.83 -9.28
N TRP A 203 -14.61 1.31 -8.25
CA TRP A 203 -14.41 -0.06 -7.77
C TRP A 203 -14.66 -1.08 -8.91
N GLY A 204 -13.82 -2.10 -8.96
CA GLY A 204 -13.86 -3.10 -10.05
C GLY A 204 -13.13 -2.67 -11.32
N THR A 205 -12.49 -1.50 -11.34
CA THR A 205 -11.66 -1.02 -12.44
C THR A 205 -10.26 -0.65 -11.98
N PRO A 206 -9.25 -0.59 -12.86
CA PRO A 206 -7.90 -0.16 -12.51
C PRO A 206 -7.80 1.31 -12.05
N THR A 207 -8.86 2.09 -12.22
CA THR A 207 -8.91 3.50 -11.76
C THR A 207 -8.67 3.62 -10.24
N VAL A 208 -9.04 2.61 -9.43
CA VAL A 208 -8.74 2.63 -7.98
C VAL A 208 -7.24 2.64 -7.71
N LYS A 209 -6.43 2.02 -8.57
CA LYS A 209 -4.96 2.04 -8.49
C LYS A 209 -4.43 3.42 -8.90
N PHE A 210 -5.03 4.02 -9.92
CA PHE A 210 -4.67 5.39 -10.34
C PHE A 210 -4.92 6.43 -9.25
N HIS A 211 -5.97 6.28 -8.42
CA HIS A 211 -6.20 7.18 -7.28
C HIS A 211 -4.97 7.27 -6.35
N GLN A 212 -4.28 6.16 -6.14
CA GLN A 212 -3.13 6.07 -5.25
C GLN A 212 -1.91 6.82 -5.81
N CYS A 213 -1.48 6.47 -7.01
CA CYS A 213 -0.32 7.13 -7.63
C CYS A 213 -0.58 8.62 -7.93
N ARG A 214 -1.83 8.98 -8.28
CA ARG A 214 -2.21 10.39 -8.39
C ARG A 214 -2.13 11.09 -7.03
N GLY A 215 -2.48 10.41 -5.93
CA GLY A 215 -2.31 10.92 -4.56
C GLY A 215 -0.87 11.31 -4.27
N ALA A 216 0.09 10.44 -4.63
CA ALA A 216 1.52 10.74 -4.52
C ALA A 216 1.93 12.00 -5.31
N LEU A 217 1.48 12.09 -6.56
CA LEU A 217 1.76 13.25 -7.42
C LEU A 217 1.13 14.54 -6.86
N SER A 218 -0.10 14.46 -6.34
CA SER A 218 -0.78 15.61 -5.72
C SER A 218 -0.04 16.12 -4.50
N GLY A 219 0.47 15.24 -3.65
CA GLY A 219 1.28 15.61 -2.50
C GLY A 219 2.63 16.22 -2.88
N LEU A 220 3.31 15.65 -3.89
CA LEU A 220 4.53 16.22 -4.45
C LEU A 220 4.29 17.66 -4.95
N MET A 221 3.26 17.86 -5.77
CA MET A 221 2.91 19.19 -6.29
C MET A 221 2.56 20.16 -5.17
N GLY A 222 1.78 19.72 -4.17
CA GLY A 222 1.42 20.54 -3.01
C GLY A 222 2.65 21.01 -2.23
N ALA A 223 3.62 20.12 -1.99
CA ALA A 223 4.86 20.48 -1.31
C ALA A 223 5.72 21.43 -2.13
N LEU A 224 5.95 21.14 -3.42
CA LEU A 224 6.76 22.01 -4.28
C LEU A 224 6.14 23.40 -4.47
N LEU A 225 4.81 23.50 -4.48
CA LEU A 225 4.12 24.79 -4.57
C LEU A 225 4.20 25.57 -3.25
N ALA A 226 4.10 24.89 -2.10
CA ALA A 226 4.30 25.51 -0.78
C ALA A 226 5.71 26.08 -0.63
N GLU A 227 6.73 25.40 -1.16
CA GLU A 227 8.11 25.86 -1.19
C GLU A 227 8.27 27.20 -1.94
N GLN A 228 7.42 27.46 -2.93
CA GLN A 228 7.37 28.74 -3.66
C GLN A 228 6.56 29.82 -2.91
N ASN A 229 6.26 29.60 -1.63
CA ASN A 229 5.45 30.51 -0.80
C ASN A 229 4.02 30.76 -1.33
N PHE A 230 3.46 29.83 -2.10
CA PHE A 230 2.09 29.91 -2.54
C PHE A 230 1.14 29.89 -1.34
N LEU A 231 0.17 30.81 -1.30
CA LEU A 231 -0.74 30.94 -0.18
C LEU A 231 -1.71 29.75 -0.12
N ALA A 232 -1.87 29.20 1.09
CA ALA A 232 -2.80 28.10 1.37
C ALA A 232 -3.34 28.19 2.78
N THR A 233 -4.49 27.56 3.02
CA THR A 233 -5.02 27.39 4.38
C THR A 233 -4.09 26.51 5.22
N ARG A 234 -4.02 26.80 6.52
CA ARG A 234 -3.28 26.01 7.52
C ARG A 234 -4.20 25.17 8.41
N GLU A 235 -5.50 25.15 8.11
CA GLU A 235 -6.56 24.49 8.89
C GLU A 235 -7.38 23.55 7.99
N PHE A 236 -6.73 22.95 6.99
CA PHE A 236 -7.43 22.20 5.93
C PHE A 236 -8.24 21.03 6.48
N LEU A 237 -7.77 20.36 7.54
CA LEU A 237 -8.46 19.18 8.07
C LEU A 237 -9.80 19.53 8.72
N THR A 238 -9.87 20.64 9.45
CA THR A 238 -11.01 21.01 10.31
C THR A 238 -11.71 22.31 9.93
N ALA A 239 -11.27 22.98 8.86
CA ALA A 239 -11.91 24.22 8.41
C ALA A 239 -13.45 24.05 8.38
N LYS A 240 -14.18 24.99 8.99
CA LYS A 240 -15.62 24.92 9.13
C LYS A 240 -16.33 24.84 7.77
N ASP A 241 -15.86 25.63 6.82
CA ASP A 241 -16.35 25.63 5.44
C ASP A 241 -15.36 24.86 4.56
N GLY A 242 -15.76 23.70 4.10
CA GLY A 242 -14.99 22.87 3.14
C GLY A 242 -13.77 22.12 3.69
N GLY A 243 -13.56 22.08 5.01
CA GLY A 243 -12.49 21.28 5.59
C GLY A 243 -12.63 19.78 5.26
N LEU A 244 -11.51 19.05 5.25
CA LEU A 244 -11.49 17.64 4.84
C LEU A 244 -12.54 16.81 5.59
N TYR A 245 -12.53 16.88 6.91
CA TYR A 245 -13.41 16.05 7.75
C TYR A 245 -14.88 16.42 7.58
N ASN A 246 -15.20 17.70 7.33
CA ASN A 246 -16.56 18.14 7.06
C ASN A 246 -17.04 17.72 5.66
N SER A 247 -16.18 17.84 4.64
CA SER A 247 -16.54 17.57 3.26
C SER A 247 -16.57 16.07 2.93
N TYR A 248 -15.64 15.29 3.48
CA TYR A 248 -15.44 13.88 3.12
C TYR A 248 -16.07 12.90 4.13
N SER A 249 -16.31 13.34 5.36
CA SER A 249 -17.03 12.57 6.38
C SER A 249 -18.07 13.45 7.10
N ASN A 250 -18.50 13.10 8.28
CA ASN A 250 -19.46 13.86 9.06
C ASN A 250 -18.76 14.65 10.19
N GLY A 251 -17.71 15.40 9.87
CA GLY A 251 -16.88 16.12 10.83
C GLY A 251 -15.68 15.32 11.34
N GLY A 252 -15.69 14.01 11.16
CA GLY A 252 -14.60 13.15 11.63
C GLY A 252 -14.45 13.09 13.15
N LYS A 253 -13.26 12.71 13.58
CA LYS A 253 -12.77 12.66 14.97
C LYS A 253 -11.39 13.32 15.04
N PRO A 254 -11.31 14.65 14.89
CA PRO A 254 -10.04 15.37 14.72
C PRO A 254 -9.04 15.12 15.84
N GLU A 255 -9.51 14.91 17.07
CA GLU A 255 -8.71 14.62 18.26
C GLU A 255 -7.91 13.32 18.12
N LEU A 256 -8.42 12.33 17.37
CA LEU A 256 -7.73 11.05 17.15
C LEU A 256 -6.55 11.21 16.19
N ALA A 257 -6.56 12.19 15.30
CA ALA A 257 -5.44 12.45 14.39
C ALA A 257 -4.14 12.81 15.15
N THR A 258 -4.27 13.41 16.31
CA THR A 258 -3.12 13.90 17.08
C THR A 258 -2.90 13.16 18.40
N ALA A 259 -3.81 12.23 18.77
CA ALA A 259 -3.73 11.47 20.00
C ALA A 259 -2.42 10.67 20.10
N ASP A 260 -1.70 10.82 21.21
CA ASP A 260 -0.43 10.12 21.49
C ASP A 260 0.63 10.24 20.34
N LEU A 261 0.62 11.33 19.58
CA LEU A 261 1.55 11.59 18.50
C LEU A 261 3.01 11.53 19.00
N GLY A 262 3.83 10.73 18.32
CA GLY A 262 5.22 10.49 18.71
C GLY A 262 5.41 9.45 19.84
N LYS A 263 4.33 8.95 20.45
CA LYS A 263 4.35 7.87 21.45
C LYS A 263 3.80 6.57 20.87
N ARG A 264 2.58 6.61 20.34
CA ARG A 264 1.98 5.56 19.54
C ARG A 264 2.22 5.86 18.07
N TRP A 265 2.75 4.90 17.34
CA TRP A 265 3.07 5.02 15.93
C TRP A 265 2.07 4.24 15.10
N GLU A 266 1.17 4.95 14.42
CA GLU A 266 0.15 4.32 13.57
C GLU A 266 0.75 3.63 12.35
N LEU A 267 1.91 4.09 11.90
CA LEU A 267 2.62 3.42 10.81
C LEU A 267 2.98 1.95 11.13
N GLU A 268 3.10 1.57 12.41
CA GLU A 268 3.32 0.15 12.80
C GLU A 268 2.11 -0.74 12.47
N GLN A 269 0.92 -0.14 12.22
CA GLN A 269 -0.28 -0.84 11.81
C GLN A 269 -0.38 -1.03 10.28
N ILE A 270 0.61 -0.59 9.52
CA ILE A 270 0.72 -0.87 8.09
C ILE A 270 1.04 -2.35 7.91
N ALA A 271 0.05 -3.11 7.40
CA ALA A 271 0.18 -4.53 7.11
C ALA A 271 0.73 -4.73 5.70
N LEU A 272 1.66 -5.67 5.55
CA LEU A 272 2.22 -6.08 4.27
C LEU A 272 1.46 -7.28 3.71
N ARG A 273 1.32 -7.40 2.40
CA ARG A 273 0.68 -8.55 1.77
C ARG A 273 1.73 -9.49 1.20
N LEU A 274 1.70 -10.74 1.62
CA LEU A 274 2.60 -11.76 1.07
C LEU A 274 2.16 -12.20 -0.34
N TRP A 275 0.85 -12.23 -0.58
CA TRP A 275 0.27 -12.78 -1.81
C TRP A 275 -0.48 -11.73 -2.63
N PRO A 276 -0.44 -11.81 -3.97
CA PRO A 276 -1.17 -10.92 -4.88
C PRO A 276 -2.67 -11.28 -4.91
N SER A 277 -3.42 -10.82 -3.91
CA SER A 277 -4.89 -10.95 -3.84
C SER A 277 -5.46 -9.82 -2.99
N ALA A 278 -6.79 -9.69 -2.98
CA ALA A 278 -7.45 -8.67 -2.16
C ALA A 278 -6.98 -8.73 -0.69
N SER A 279 -6.75 -7.58 -0.09
CA SER A 279 -6.25 -7.48 1.29
C SER A 279 -7.22 -8.13 2.30
N SER A 280 -8.50 -8.13 1.97
CA SER A 280 -9.57 -8.66 2.83
C SER A 280 -9.57 -10.18 2.92
N ILE A 281 -9.05 -10.91 1.91
CA ILE A 281 -8.98 -12.38 1.91
C ILE A 281 -7.61 -12.94 2.30
N GLN A 282 -6.68 -12.09 2.76
CA GLN A 282 -5.37 -12.57 3.24
C GLN A 282 -5.49 -13.49 4.48
N GLY A 283 -6.54 -13.33 5.31
CA GLY A 283 -6.83 -14.24 6.42
C GLY A 283 -7.19 -15.64 5.95
N MET A 284 -8.00 -15.74 4.91
CA MET A 284 -8.32 -17.02 4.25
C MET A 284 -7.06 -17.69 3.70
N ASN A 285 -6.23 -16.92 2.98
CA ASN A 285 -4.98 -17.43 2.42
C ASN A 285 -4.06 -17.96 3.53
N THR A 286 -3.91 -17.20 4.62
CA THR A 286 -3.09 -17.62 5.77
C THR A 286 -3.59 -18.95 6.35
N ALA A 287 -4.88 -19.07 6.65
CA ALA A 287 -5.45 -20.29 7.21
C ALA A 287 -5.32 -21.51 6.27
N LEU A 288 -5.50 -21.27 4.95
CA LEU A 288 -5.38 -22.33 3.95
C LEU A 288 -3.93 -22.81 3.78
N PHE A 289 -2.96 -21.88 3.71
CA PHE A 289 -1.54 -22.24 3.65
C PHE A 289 -1.08 -22.94 4.92
N ASP A 290 -1.55 -22.52 6.12
CA ASP A 290 -1.22 -23.19 7.38
C ASP A 290 -1.71 -24.66 7.39
N LEU A 291 -2.90 -24.93 6.81
CA LEU A 291 -3.39 -26.32 6.67
C LEU A 291 -2.56 -27.12 5.67
N ILE A 292 -2.27 -26.57 4.51
CA ILE A 292 -1.51 -27.25 3.45
C ILE A 292 -0.08 -27.56 3.92
N GLU A 293 0.59 -26.57 4.54
CA GLU A 293 1.95 -26.75 5.05
C GLU A 293 2.02 -27.79 6.18
N LYS A 294 1.01 -27.79 7.07
CA LYS A 294 0.98 -28.69 8.24
C LYS A 294 0.63 -30.15 7.89
N HIS A 295 -0.23 -30.35 6.90
CA HIS A 295 -0.84 -31.66 6.65
C HIS A 295 -0.49 -32.28 5.29
N ASP A 296 0.34 -31.61 4.49
CA ASP A 296 0.76 -32.05 3.14
C ASP A 296 -0.43 -32.54 2.27
N ILE A 297 -1.45 -31.68 2.17
CA ILE A 297 -2.74 -32.02 1.58
C ILE A 297 -2.60 -32.27 0.09
N ASP A 298 -2.99 -33.48 -0.39
CA ASP A 298 -3.17 -33.77 -1.81
C ASP A 298 -4.57 -33.28 -2.25
N PRO A 299 -4.69 -32.39 -3.24
CA PRO A 299 -5.97 -31.89 -3.73
C PRO A 299 -6.92 -32.98 -4.23
N SER A 300 -6.41 -34.14 -4.70
CA SER A 300 -7.23 -35.26 -5.17
C SER A 300 -8.01 -35.97 -4.05
N ASN A 301 -7.54 -35.81 -2.80
CA ASN A 301 -8.15 -36.37 -1.60
C ASN A 301 -9.07 -35.36 -0.89
N VAL A 302 -9.27 -34.17 -1.44
CA VAL A 302 -10.17 -33.15 -0.90
C VAL A 302 -11.56 -33.31 -1.50
N LYS A 303 -12.55 -33.56 -0.62
CA LYS A 303 -13.95 -33.61 -1.00
C LYS A 303 -14.58 -32.24 -1.08
N GLN A 304 -14.36 -31.40 -0.06
CA GLN A 304 -14.94 -30.07 0.06
C GLN A 304 -13.99 -29.13 0.78
N LEU A 305 -13.89 -27.91 0.32
CA LEU A 305 -13.19 -26.79 0.95
C LEU A 305 -14.22 -25.72 1.37
N ARG A 306 -14.45 -25.56 2.67
CA ARG A 306 -15.34 -24.54 3.22
C ARG A 306 -14.55 -23.35 3.74
N VAL A 307 -14.97 -22.17 3.37
CA VAL A 307 -14.38 -20.89 3.79
C VAL A 307 -15.44 -20.04 4.46
N ARG A 308 -15.18 -19.58 5.67
CA ARG A 308 -16.04 -18.63 6.37
C ARG A 308 -15.34 -17.30 6.50
N LEU A 309 -16.05 -16.23 6.13
CA LEU A 309 -15.57 -14.86 6.09
C LEU A 309 -16.52 -13.95 6.88
N SER A 310 -16.02 -12.81 7.36
CA SER A 310 -16.93 -11.80 7.91
C SER A 310 -17.91 -11.30 6.82
N GLN A 311 -19.09 -10.84 7.23
CA GLN A 311 -20.13 -10.42 6.29
C GLN A 311 -19.62 -9.37 5.27
N PRO A 312 -18.89 -8.29 5.66
CA PRO A 312 -18.39 -7.32 4.69
C PRO A 312 -17.40 -7.91 3.67
N VAL A 313 -16.55 -8.86 4.09
CA VAL A 313 -15.60 -9.53 3.20
C VAL A 313 -16.31 -10.49 2.26
N PHE A 314 -17.31 -11.25 2.76
CA PHE A 314 -18.16 -12.10 1.93
C PHE A 314 -18.90 -11.30 0.85
N ASP A 315 -19.46 -10.14 1.21
CA ASP A 315 -20.19 -9.29 0.25
C ASP A 315 -19.32 -8.80 -0.91
N LEU A 316 -18.03 -8.56 -0.67
CA LEU A 316 -17.07 -8.10 -1.67
C LEU A 316 -16.44 -9.25 -2.48
N HIS A 317 -16.16 -10.40 -1.87
CA HIS A 317 -15.27 -11.43 -2.40
C HIS A 317 -15.87 -12.84 -2.43
N GLY A 318 -16.85 -13.12 -1.57
CA GLY A 318 -17.42 -14.46 -1.40
C GLY A 318 -18.48 -14.83 -2.44
N LYS A 319 -18.94 -13.88 -3.26
CA LYS A 319 -19.96 -14.11 -4.29
C LYS A 319 -19.39 -14.35 -5.69
N LEU A 320 -18.06 -14.24 -5.86
CA LEU A 320 -17.36 -14.29 -7.15
C LEU A 320 -16.89 -15.73 -7.48
N ALA A 321 -17.80 -16.69 -7.54
CA ALA A 321 -17.48 -18.04 -8.00
C ALA A 321 -17.21 -18.11 -9.52
N LYS A 322 -17.68 -17.11 -10.28
CA LYS A 322 -17.44 -16.96 -11.72
C LYS A 322 -16.70 -15.65 -11.99
N TYR A 323 -15.59 -15.73 -12.67
CA TYR A 323 -14.70 -14.60 -13.00
C TYR A 323 -14.38 -14.63 -14.49
N LYS A 324 -14.13 -13.46 -15.08
CA LYS A 324 -13.94 -13.28 -16.53
C LYS A 324 -12.58 -12.73 -16.90
N ALA A 325 -11.90 -12.10 -15.96
CA ALA A 325 -10.63 -11.41 -16.16
C ALA A 325 -9.69 -11.59 -14.95
N LYS A 326 -8.44 -11.27 -15.14
CA LYS A 326 -7.40 -11.31 -14.10
C LYS A 326 -7.80 -10.58 -12.82
N PHE A 327 -8.34 -9.38 -12.95
CA PHE A 327 -8.75 -8.59 -11.78
C PHE A 327 -9.87 -9.29 -10.98
N ASP A 328 -10.85 -9.88 -11.65
CA ASP A 328 -11.93 -10.64 -10.98
C ASP A 328 -11.35 -11.83 -10.20
N ALA A 329 -10.38 -12.54 -10.79
CA ALA A 329 -9.70 -13.66 -10.15
C ALA A 329 -8.92 -13.21 -8.90
N LEU A 330 -8.20 -12.07 -8.97
CA LEU A 330 -7.45 -11.50 -7.85
C LEU A 330 -8.31 -11.15 -6.64
N ILE A 331 -9.59 -10.88 -6.85
CA ILE A 331 -10.54 -10.51 -5.79
C ILE A 331 -11.53 -11.62 -5.45
N SER A 332 -11.47 -12.80 -6.10
CA SER A 332 -12.38 -13.92 -5.86
C SER A 332 -11.84 -14.84 -4.76
N ALA A 333 -12.60 -15.01 -3.67
CA ALA A 333 -12.28 -15.98 -2.62
C ALA A 333 -12.36 -17.42 -3.15
N HIS A 334 -13.33 -17.74 -4.01
CA HIS A 334 -13.49 -19.05 -4.64
C HIS A 334 -12.29 -19.44 -5.47
N TYR A 335 -11.87 -18.52 -6.39
CA TYR A 335 -10.72 -18.79 -7.24
C TYR A 335 -9.45 -18.93 -6.44
N THR A 336 -9.20 -17.97 -5.53
CA THR A 336 -7.97 -17.95 -4.73
C THR A 336 -7.85 -19.20 -3.86
N ALA A 337 -8.94 -19.67 -3.24
CA ALA A 337 -8.94 -20.89 -2.46
C ALA A 337 -8.67 -22.14 -3.34
N ALA A 338 -9.31 -22.23 -4.50
CA ALA A 338 -9.11 -23.34 -5.44
C ALA A 338 -7.67 -23.40 -5.95
N ILE A 339 -7.12 -22.27 -6.42
CA ILE A 339 -5.77 -22.25 -7.01
C ILE A 339 -4.70 -22.53 -5.96
N VAL A 340 -4.84 -22.01 -4.73
CA VAL A 340 -3.93 -22.33 -3.62
C VAL A 340 -3.97 -23.81 -3.26
N LEU A 341 -5.16 -24.43 -3.22
CA LEU A 341 -5.30 -25.86 -2.96
C LEU A 341 -4.56 -26.69 -4.02
N HIS A 342 -4.68 -26.33 -5.29
CA HIS A 342 -4.10 -27.11 -6.39
C HIS A 342 -2.61 -26.84 -6.64
N ASP A 343 -2.19 -25.57 -6.59
CA ASP A 343 -0.83 -25.19 -6.95
C ASP A 343 0.09 -25.07 -5.72
N ARG A 344 -0.46 -25.02 -4.50
CA ARG A 344 0.28 -24.86 -3.22
C ARG A 344 1.18 -23.63 -3.22
N GLN A 345 0.88 -22.66 -4.07
CA GLN A 345 1.54 -21.36 -4.18
C GLN A 345 0.55 -20.31 -4.67
N LEU A 346 0.87 -19.05 -4.44
CA LEU A 346 0.05 -17.92 -4.89
C LEU A 346 0.97 -16.76 -5.28
N THR A 347 1.37 -16.73 -6.54
CA THR A 347 2.13 -15.66 -7.18
C THR A 347 1.32 -15.08 -8.34
N LEU A 348 1.88 -14.11 -9.07
CA LEU A 348 1.20 -13.56 -10.26
C LEU A 348 0.98 -14.61 -11.35
N ALA A 349 1.83 -15.63 -11.42
CA ALA A 349 1.66 -16.73 -12.38
C ALA A 349 0.32 -17.47 -12.23
N GLN A 350 -0.20 -17.56 -10.98
CA GLN A 350 -1.51 -18.16 -10.72
C GLN A 350 -2.67 -17.33 -11.26
N PHE A 351 -2.44 -16.08 -11.63
CA PHE A 351 -3.45 -15.17 -12.19
C PHE A 351 -3.30 -14.91 -13.69
N GLU A 352 -2.48 -15.69 -14.38
CA GLU A 352 -2.41 -15.66 -15.84
C GLU A 352 -3.56 -16.46 -16.48
N PRO A 353 -3.98 -16.12 -17.73
CA PRO A 353 -5.09 -16.79 -18.43
C PRO A 353 -5.00 -18.31 -18.42
N ALA A 354 -3.80 -18.86 -18.60
CA ALA A 354 -3.55 -20.31 -18.56
C ALA A 354 -3.96 -20.97 -17.23
N ARG A 355 -4.04 -20.20 -16.13
CA ARG A 355 -4.45 -20.70 -14.82
C ARG A 355 -5.87 -20.33 -14.45
N TYR A 356 -6.29 -19.06 -14.61
CA TYR A 356 -7.65 -18.69 -14.23
C TYR A 356 -8.71 -19.18 -15.27
N ASP A 357 -8.32 -19.55 -16.48
CA ASP A 357 -9.17 -20.19 -17.47
C ASP A 357 -9.08 -21.74 -17.48
N ASP A 358 -8.18 -22.33 -16.67
CA ASP A 358 -8.06 -23.78 -16.56
C ASP A 358 -9.40 -24.40 -16.11
N PRO A 359 -9.98 -25.32 -16.92
CA PRO A 359 -11.26 -25.94 -16.60
C PRO A 359 -11.30 -26.69 -15.27
N LYS A 360 -10.16 -27.28 -14.84
CA LYS A 360 -10.02 -27.98 -13.58
C LYS A 360 -10.15 -27.02 -12.39
N ILE A 361 -9.42 -25.89 -12.47
CA ILE A 361 -9.44 -24.87 -11.41
C ILE A 361 -10.83 -24.19 -11.36
N ARG A 362 -11.41 -23.87 -12.52
CA ARG A 362 -12.79 -23.31 -12.62
C ARG A 362 -13.83 -24.23 -11.99
N ARG A 363 -13.73 -25.53 -12.25
CA ARG A 363 -14.64 -26.52 -11.66
C ARG A 363 -14.43 -26.60 -10.15
N SER A 364 -13.19 -26.68 -9.69
CA SER A 364 -12.89 -26.70 -8.25
C SER A 364 -13.42 -25.45 -7.54
N ALA A 365 -13.20 -24.27 -8.11
CA ALA A 365 -13.71 -23.00 -7.56
C ALA A 365 -15.25 -22.94 -7.50
N ALA A 366 -15.94 -23.54 -8.46
CA ALA A 366 -17.40 -23.47 -8.56
C ALA A 366 -18.12 -24.56 -7.75
N GLU A 367 -17.54 -25.77 -7.66
CA GLU A 367 -18.23 -26.97 -7.14
C GLU A 367 -17.61 -27.47 -5.82
N GLN A 368 -16.30 -27.27 -5.60
CA GLN A 368 -15.57 -27.80 -4.44
C GLN A 368 -15.35 -26.74 -3.36
N VAL A 369 -15.29 -25.45 -3.71
CA VAL A 369 -15.11 -24.36 -2.77
C VAL A 369 -16.45 -23.75 -2.39
N ASP A 370 -16.80 -23.85 -1.10
CA ASP A 370 -18.00 -23.24 -0.51
C ASP A 370 -17.58 -22.05 0.37
N VAL A 371 -17.99 -20.84 0.00
CA VAL A 371 -17.69 -19.62 0.74
C VAL A 371 -18.97 -19.08 1.37
N GLN A 372 -18.97 -18.92 2.70
CA GLN A 372 -20.13 -18.47 3.48
C GLN A 372 -19.77 -17.32 4.42
N PRO A 373 -20.71 -16.42 4.73
CA PRO A 373 -20.52 -15.45 5.79
C PRO A 373 -20.63 -16.10 7.17
N ASP A 374 -19.86 -15.59 8.12
CA ASP A 374 -19.95 -15.99 9.53
C ASP A 374 -20.03 -14.71 10.39
N PRO A 375 -21.15 -14.49 11.11
CA PRO A 375 -21.34 -13.30 11.94
C PRO A 375 -20.40 -13.24 13.16
N ALA A 376 -19.77 -14.37 13.53
CA ALA A 376 -18.78 -14.39 14.59
C ALA A 376 -17.39 -13.89 14.16
N LEU A 377 -17.17 -13.68 12.84
CA LEU A 377 -15.93 -13.16 12.29
C LEU A 377 -16.01 -11.66 12.07
N THR A 378 -14.91 -10.99 12.31
CA THR A 378 -14.78 -9.54 12.11
C THR A 378 -13.58 -9.22 11.23
N GLY A 379 -13.62 -8.07 10.53
CA GLY A 379 -12.53 -7.61 9.69
C GLY A 379 -12.11 -8.67 8.67
N VAL A 380 -10.84 -9.06 8.71
CA VAL A 380 -10.21 -10.01 7.77
C VAL A 380 -10.01 -11.41 8.36
N GLN A 381 -10.62 -11.68 9.51
CA GLN A 381 -10.63 -13.02 10.10
C GLN A 381 -11.27 -14.03 9.15
N ALA A 382 -10.78 -15.26 9.18
CA ALA A 382 -11.31 -16.34 8.36
C ALA A 382 -11.21 -17.69 9.08
N VAL A 383 -12.12 -18.60 8.73
CA VAL A 383 -12.04 -20.02 9.08
C VAL A 383 -12.03 -20.81 7.78
N VAL A 384 -11.08 -21.74 7.67
CA VAL A 384 -10.97 -22.66 6.55
C VAL A 384 -11.11 -24.08 7.08
N GLU A 385 -12.00 -24.86 6.47
CA GLU A 385 -12.27 -26.25 6.79
C GLU A 385 -12.12 -27.10 5.51
N ILE A 386 -11.31 -28.14 5.57
CA ILE A 386 -11.08 -29.08 4.47
C ILE A 386 -11.64 -30.45 4.88
N GLU A 387 -12.67 -30.89 4.19
CA GLU A 387 -13.23 -32.23 4.29
C GLU A 387 -12.52 -33.15 3.29
N MET A 388 -11.84 -34.16 3.81
CA MET A 388 -11.13 -35.17 3.02
C MET A 388 -12.07 -36.27 2.54
N THR A 389 -11.69 -37.00 1.49
CA THR A 389 -12.47 -38.14 0.95
C THR A 389 -12.59 -39.32 1.91
N ASP A 390 -11.68 -39.45 2.89
CA ASP A 390 -11.71 -40.45 3.96
C ASP A 390 -12.61 -40.04 5.14
N GLY A 391 -13.27 -38.89 5.06
CA GLY A 391 -14.16 -38.33 6.07
C GLY A 391 -13.47 -37.51 7.16
N LYS A 392 -12.15 -37.40 7.13
CA LYS A 392 -11.40 -36.53 8.05
C LYS A 392 -11.66 -35.05 7.71
N THR A 393 -11.82 -34.22 8.74
CA THR A 393 -11.95 -32.77 8.60
C THR A 393 -10.75 -32.07 9.24
N LEU A 394 -10.14 -31.16 8.51
CA LEU A 394 -9.05 -30.31 8.97
C LEU A 394 -9.56 -28.87 9.04
N THR A 395 -9.26 -28.18 10.14
CA THR A 395 -9.75 -26.81 10.35
C THR A 395 -8.61 -25.90 10.79
N ALA A 396 -8.55 -24.70 10.22
CA ALA A 396 -7.72 -23.61 10.70
C ALA A 396 -8.53 -22.31 10.80
N ARG A 397 -8.21 -21.51 11.83
CA ARG A 397 -8.76 -20.18 12.03
C ARG A 397 -7.62 -19.16 11.99
N CYS A 398 -7.79 -18.10 11.22
CA CYS A 398 -6.87 -16.99 11.16
C CYS A 398 -7.50 -15.75 11.83
N GLU A 399 -6.90 -15.33 12.93
CA GLU A 399 -7.23 -14.06 13.58
C GLU A 399 -6.44 -12.90 12.96
N HIS A 400 -5.14 -13.12 12.72
CA HIS A 400 -4.19 -12.14 12.22
C HIS A 400 -3.46 -12.67 10.99
N PRO A 401 -3.76 -12.18 9.78
CA PRO A 401 -3.10 -12.63 8.55
C PRO A 401 -1.59 -12.42 8.59
N ARG A 402 -0.84 -13.30 7.91
CA ARG A 402 0.60 -13.09 7.69
C ARG A 402 0.83 -11.70 7.09
N GLY A 403 1.68 -10.90 7.71
CA GLY A 403 2.01 -9.52 7.36
C GLY A 403 1.22 -8.46 8.11
N SER A 404 0.27 -8.81 9.01
CA SER A 404 -0.33 -7.85 9.94
C SER A 404 0.65 -7.46 11.05
N ALA A 405 0.34 -6.41 11.81
CA ALA A 405 1.17 -5.98 12.93
C ALA A 405 1.37 -7.07 13.99
N GLU A 406 0.35 -7.89 14.21
CA GLU A 406 0.34 -9.01 15.18
C GLU A 406 1.02 -10.28 14.64
N ASN A 407 1.17 -10.38 13.32
CA ASN A 407 1.80 -11.52 12.63
C ASN A 407 2.69 -11.02 11.48
N PRO A 408 3.76 -10.27 11.79
CA PRO A 408 4.56 -9.57 10.79
C PRO A 408 5.34 -10.55 9.90
N LEU A 409 5.60 -10.14 8.65
CA LEU A 409 6.53 -10.85 7.78
C LEU A 409 7.96 -10.70 8.30
N SER A 410 8.71 -11.79 8.25
CA SER A 410 10.15 -11.75 8.46
C SER A 410 10.84 -11.03 7.29
N TRP A 411 12.04 -10.50 7.55
CA TRP A 411 12.88 -9.92 6.49
C TRP A 411 13.10 -10.88 5.33
N ALA A 412 13.36 -12.15 5.62
CA ALA A 412 13.56 -13.19 4.60
C ALA A 412 12.32 -13.41 3.71
N GLN A 413 11.10 -13.30 4.25
CA GLN A 413 9.87 -13.40 3.47
C GLN A 413 9.70 -12.20 2.53
N ILE A 414 10.03 -10.98 3.00
CA ILE A 414 9.97 -9.76 2.18
C ILE A 414 11.06 -9.81 1.09
N GLU A 415 12.26 -10.22 1.44
CA GLU A 415 13.35 -10.45 0.48
C GLU A 415 12.96 -11.51 -0.57
N GLY A 416 12.37 -12.64 -0.12
CA GLY A 416 11.87 -13.68 -1.00
C GLY A 416 10.82 -13.17 -2.00
N LYS A 417 9.94 -12.26 -1.55
CA LYS A 417 8.98 -11.58 -2.41
C LYS A 417 9.68 -10.74 -3.48
N LEU A 418 10.69 -9.94 -3.12
CA LEU A 418 11.48 -9.18 -4.10
C LEU A 418 12.15 -10.11 -5.12
N ARG A 419 12.81 -11.18 -4.66
CA ARG A 419 13.49 -12.14 -5.54
C ARG A 419 12.56 -12.85 -6.50
N THR A 420 11.33 -13.17 -6.05
CA THR A 420 10.31 -13.84 -6.88
C THR A 420 9.95 -13.01 -8.12
N TYR A 421 9.96 -11.68 -8.01
CA TYR A 421 9.51 -10.81 -9.10
C TYR A 421 10.63 -10.03 -9.80
N ALA A 422 11.86 -10.15 -9.32
CA ALA A 422 13.00 -9.38 -9.86
C ALA A 422 13.49 -9.89 -11.22
N ASP A 423 13.26 -11.17 -11.54
CA ASP A 423 13.70 -11.73 -12.81
C ASP A 423 13.13 -10.97 -14.00
N GLY A 424 13.99 -10.67 -14.96
CA GLY A 424 13.63 -9.86 -16.12
C GLY A 424 13.45 -8.35 -15.83
N VAL A 425 13.47 -7.89 -14.58
CA VAL A 425 13.34 -6.45 -14.19
C VAL A 425 14.64 -5.89 -13.64
N LEU A 426 15.27 -6.60 -12.70
CA LEU A 426 16.54 -6.19 -12.10
C LEU A 426 17.60 -7.28 -12.31
N ALA A 427 18.86 -6.88 -12.44
CA ALA A 427 19.96 -7.83 -12.46
C ALA A 427 20.09 -8.51 -11.07
N PRO A 428 20.41 -9.82 -10.98
CA PRO A 428 20.53 -10.52 -9.69
C PRO A 428 21.48 -9.83 -8.68
N ALA A 429 22.64 -9.35 -9.15
CA ALA A 429 23.59 -8.62 -8.32
C ALA A 429 23.01 -7.28 -7.79
N HIS A 430 22.11 -6.64 -8.53
CA HIS A 430 21.41 -5.44 -8.07
C HIS A 430 20.41 -5.78 -6.96
N VAL A 431 19.72 -6.93 -7.05
CA VAL A 431 18.79 -7.38 -6.01
C VAL A 431 19.50 -7.55 -4.67
N ASP A 432 20.67 -8.24 -4.67
CA ASP A 432 21.48 -8.42 -3.46
C ASP A 432 21.92 -7.08 -2.86
N GLU A 433 22.34 -6.17 -3.71
CA GLU A 433 22.80 -4.85 -3.28
C GLU A 433 21.63 -3.98 -2.75
N VAL A 434 20.45 -4.04 -3.38
CA VAL A 434 19.21 -3.37 -2.89
C VAL A 434 18.85 -3.89 -1.50
N VAL A 435 18.82 -5.22 -1.30
CA VAL A 435 18.52 -5.82 0.00
C VAL A 435 19.50 -5.33 1.07
N ARG A 436 20.81 -5.34 0.74
CA ARG A 436 21.86 -4.86 1.64
C ARG A 436 21.72 -3.37 1.96
N MET A 437 21.46 -2.53 0.94
CA MET A 437 21.30 -1.08 1.13
C MET A 437 20.07 -0.72 1.95
N VAL A 438 18.95 -1.39 1.76
CA VAL A 438 17.73 -1.14 2.53
C VAL A 438 17.88 -1.63 3.96
N SER A 439 18.56 -2.77 4.18
CA SER A 439 18.87 -3.26 5.54
C SER A 439 19.73 -2.27 6.31
N GLY A 440 20.77 -1.72 5.68
CA GLY A 440 21.66 -0.69 6.25
C GLY A 440 21.33 0.72 5.75
N LEU A 441 20.04 1.06 5.63
CA LEU A 441 19.60 2.33 5.03
C LEU A 441 20.20 3.55 5.71
N GLU A 442 20.39 3.51 7.02
CA GLU A 442 20.96 4.59 7.82
C GLU A 442 22.40 4.96 7.44
N ASP A 443 23.15 4.01 6.90
CA ASP A 443 24.56 4.19 6.51
C ASP A 443 24.71 4.74 5.10
N LEU A 444 23.62 4.78 4.35
CA LEU A 444 23.60 5.22 2.95
C LEU A 444 23.81 6.73 2.87
N LYS A 445 24.93 7.15 2.29
CA LYS A 445 25.28 8.59 2.14
C LYS A 445 24.38 9.33 1.16
N SER A 446 23.87 8.63 0.14
CA SER A 446 22.95 9.18 -0.86
C SER A 446 22.00 8.11 -1.36
N VAL A 447 20.72 8.43 -1.39
CA VAL A 447 19.65 7.58 -1.92
C VAL A 447 19.81 7.35 -3.43
N ALA A 448 20.47 8.26 -4.14
CA ALA A 448 20.75 8.10 -5.57
C ALA A 448 21.44 6.76 -5.89
N ARG A 449 22.33 6.30 -4.99
CA ARG A 449 22.99 4.99 -5.16
C ARG A 449 21.99 3.81 -5.09
N LEU A 450 21.02 3.86 -4.20
CA LEU A 450 19.95 2.86 -4.15
C LEU A 450 19.11 2.90 -5.44
N MET A 451 18.77 4.10 -5.90
CA MET A 451 17.99 4.28 -7.11
C MET A 451 18.73 3.82 -8.37
N ASP A 452 20.05 3.98 -8.43
CA ASP A 452 20.87 3.42 -9.53
C ASP A 452 20.80 1.88 -9.59
N MET A 453 20.77 1.20 -8.44
CA MET A 453 20.60 -0.27 -8.38
C MET A 453 19.19 -0.72 -8.74
N LEU A 454 18.20 0.15 -8.58
CA LEU A 454 16.80 -0.12 -8.89
C LEU A 454 16.45 0.15 -10.36
N ARG A 455 17.36 0.65 -11.17
CA ARG A 455 17.12 0.88 -12.61
C ARG A 455 17.18 -0.42 -13.41
N ALA A 456 16.51 -0.42 -14.56
CA ALA A 456 16.57 -1.54 -15.50
C ALA A 456 18.03 -1.81 -15.93
N GLY A 457 18.39 -3.08 -16.01
CA GLY A 457 19.70 -3.49 -16.53
C GLY A 457 19.82 -3.21 -18.05
N PRO A 458 21.06 -3.14 -18.60
CA PRO A 458 21.31 -2.75 -19.99
C PRO A 458 20.58 -3.54 -21.08
N ARG A 459 20.18 -4.78 -20.80
CA ARG A 459 19.45 -5.64 -21.76
C ARG A 459 17.98 -5.27 -21.92
N GLN A 460 17.36 -4.60 -20.94
CA GLN A 460 15.93 -4.24 -20.98
C GLN A 460 15.69 -2.87 -21.59
N ALA A 461 16.63 -1.94 -21.46
CA ALA A 461 16.57 -0.65 -22.14
C ALA A 461 16.53 -0.78 -23.68
N GLN A 462 17.00 -1.90 -24.23
CA GLN A 462 16.98 -2.15 -25.68
C GLN A 462 15.62 -2.70 -26.16
N ALA A 463 14.92 -3.49 -25.37
CA ALA A 463 13.58 -4.00 -25.70
C ALA A 463 12.50 -2.93 -25.65
N ALA A 464 12.60 -1.98 -24.73
CA ALA A 464 11.65 -0.86 -24.58
C ALA A 464 11.78 0.20 -25.68
N ARG A 465 12.91 0.23 -26.43
CA ARG A 465 13.13 1.16 -27.57
C ARG A 465 12.62 0.61 -28.91
N VAL A 466 12.18 -0.63 -28.95
CA VAL A 466 11.74 -1.35 -30.19
C VAL A 466 10.23 -1.61 -30.18
N ALA A 467 9.53 -1.33 -29.07
CA ALA A 467 8.07 -1.38 -28.94
C ALA A 467 7.48 0.05 -28.89
#